data_16568b7aa375bf04cc0611409c7b0cbd
#
_entry.id   16568b7aa375bf04cc0611409c7b0cbd
#
_cell.length_a   1.000
_cell.length_b   1.000
_cell.length_c   1.000
_cell.angle_alpha   90.00
_cell.angle_beta   90.00
_cell.angle_gamma   90.00
#
_symmetry.space_group_name_H-M   'P 1'
#
loop_
_entity.id
_entity.type
_entity.pdbx_description
1 polymer ?
#
loop_
_entity_poly.entity_id
_entity_poly.type
_entity_poly.pdbx_seq_one_letter_code
_entity_poly.pdbx_strand_id
1 'polypeptide(L)'
;MEEGKFLAWLKRDGDAIKEGDPIFTLESDKAAQEVEAIDSGILHIPPNGPQPGDVIKVGHVLGYLLAEGESAPVSSAQVSNQAEEKAKDSGPKNLIHSPAPILLPTKTGTETPASPRARRAAKEHRVDLITLTPTGKGGRIRERDVLAASTNSMPTSTREVPITSMRRAIATRMVNSLSNTAPVTITCRCDATNLVALRQQLKAGGSSILPGFTDIIAKITASALHTHPMLTARWDTDRLLMPEQIHIGIAVDTDAGLLVPVLRDVVTTSLTAIAAQSRQLIEAARAGRLSAADMQGGCFTITNLGSFGIEAFTPIINYPEVAILGLGAIIWEPVSLEDGTLTSRQQMTLSLTFDHRILDGAPAARFLQTLRQRMEEPFAWLF
;
A
#
# COMPACT_ATOMS: atom_id res chain seq x y z
N MET A 1 3.14 10.56 15.91
CA MET A 1 3.03 12.01 16.18
C MET A 1 3.09 12.68 14.83
N GLU A 2 2.06 13.45 14.44
CA GLU A 2 2.00 14.09 13.10
C GLU A 2 2.41 15.56 13.14
N GLU A 3 2.34 16.19 14.32
CA GLU A 3 2.74 17.57 14.56
C GLU A 3 3.18 17.77 16.03
N GLY A 4 4.01 18.78 16.27
CA GLY A 4 4.48 19.17 17.60
C GLY A 4 4.59 20.69 17.70
N LYS A 5 4.45 21.24 18.90
CA LYS A 5 4.60 22.67 19.14
C LYS A 5 6.05 22.97 19.48
N PHE A 6 6.66 23.89 18.71
CA PHE A 6 8.02 24.32 18.95
C PHE A 6 8.08 25.24 20.19
N LEU A 7 8.94 24.90 21.16
CA LEU A 7 9.07 25.68 22.38
C LEU A 7 10.25 26.65 22.33
N ALA A 8 11.42 26.17 22.04
CA ALA A 8 12.62 27.02 21.99
C ALA A 8 13.81 26.31 21.31
N TRP A 9 14.72 27.12 20.75
CA TRP A 9 16.07 26.69 20.42
C TRP A 9 16.92 26.64 21.68
N LEU A 10 17.69 25.57 21.88
CA LEU A 10 18.66 25.41 22.97
C LEU A 10 20.08 25.86 22.55
N LYS A 11 20.30 26.03 21.27
CA LYS A 11 21.55 26.51 20.64
C LYS A 11 21.25 27.68 19.72
N ARG A 12 22.28 28.47 19.40
CA ARG A 12 22.17 29.67 18.58
C ARG A 12 22.66 29.39 17.16
N ASP A 13 22.24 30.22 16.22
CA ASP A 13 22.77 30.22 14.86
C ASP A 13 24.30 30.44 14.88
N GLY A 14 25.04 29.55 14.21
CA GLY A 14 26.50 29.53 14.19
C GLY A 14 27.17 28.72 15.31
N ASP A 15 26.43 28.13 16.24
CA ASP A 15 27.01 27.27 17.29
C ASP A 15 27.53 25.94 16.71
N ALA A 16 28.69 25.50 17.21
CA ALA A 16 29.23 24.19 16.90
C ALA A 16 28.47 23.13 17.73
N ILE A 17 27.87 22.17 17.05
CA ILE A 17 27.06 21.08 17.61
C ILE A 17 27.82 19.76 17.47
N LYS A 18 27.79 18.93 18.51
CA LYS A 18 28.28 17.55 18.50
C LYS A 18 27.11 16.58 18.50
N GLU A 19 27.33 15.39 17.95
CA GLU A 19 26.36 14.29 18.04
C GLU A 19 25.93 14.05 19.49
N GLY A 20 24.60 14.02 19.75
CA GLY A 20 24.01 13.90 21.07
C GLY A 20 23.76 15.23 21.80
N ASP A 21 24.19 16.40 21.27
CA ASP A 21 23.90 17.70 21.89
C ASP A 21 22.41 18.07 21.69
N PRO A 22 21.69 18.56 22.73
CA PRO A 22 20.33 19.03 22.58
C PRO A 22 20.29 20.32 21.79
N ILE A 23 19.47 20.37 20.72
CA ILE A 23 19.38 21.49 19.77
C ILE A 23 18.15 22.36 20.05
N PHE A 24 16.99 21.73 20.24
CA PHE A 24 15.72 22.44 20.46
C PHE A 24 14.73 21.60 21.26
N THR A 25 13.67 22.25 21.77
CA THR A 25 12.60 21.60 22.54
C THR A 25 11.29 21.65 21.78
N LEU A 26 10.62 20.49 21.67
CA LEU A 26 9.25 20.34 21.14
C LEU A 26 8.30 19.86 22.24
N GLU A 27 7.09 20.44 22.27
CA GLU A 27 5.99 19.96 23.09
C GLU A 27 5.10 19.03 22.24
N SER A 28 4.95 17.80 22.68
CA SER A 28 3.99 16.85 22.15
C SER A 28 2.79 16.75 23.09
N ASP A 29 1.71 16.08 22.66
CA ASP A 29 0.43 15.94 23.39
C ASP A 29 0.56 15.51 24.89
N LYS A 30 1.74 15.04 25.32
CA LYS A 30 1.95 14.49 26.67
C LYS A 30 3.19 15.01 27.44
N ALA A 31 4.16 15.62 26.77
CA ALA A 31 5.39 16.13 27.42
C ALA A 31 6.23 17.01 26.49
N ALA A 32 6.99 17.95 27.07
CA ALA A 32 8.08 18.63 26.40
C ALA A 32 9.27 17.68 26.25
N GLN A 33 9.83 17.59 25.03
CA GLN A 33 10.92 16.68 24.69
C GLN A 33 12.07 17.47 24.05
N GLU A 34 13.29 17.26 24.52
CA GLU A 34 14.49 17.82 23.91
C GLU A 34 14.90 16.93 22.71
N VAL A 35 15.25 17.57 21.60
CA VAL A 35 15.69 16.87 20.39
C VAL A 35 17.20 17.06 20.28
N GLU A 36 17.91 15.93 20.26
CA GLU A 36 19.36 15.86 20.17
C GLU A 36 19.85 15.81 18.72
N ALA A 37 21.08 16.27 18.50
CA ALA A 37 21.76 16.24 17.21
C ALA A 37 22.10 14.80 16.81
N ILE A 38 21.77 14.42 15.57
CA ILE A 38 22.14 13.13 14.98
C ILE A 38 23.59 13.14 14.46
N ASP A 39 24.05 14.33 14.01
CA ASP A 39 25.37 14.54 13.44
C ASP A 39 26.07 15.76 14.07
N SER A 40 27.40 15.87 13.89
CA SER A 40 28.20 17.02 14.31
C SER A 40 28.33 18.03 13.16
N GLY A 41 28.21 19.34 13.46
CA GLY A 41 28.33 20.42 12.48
C GLY A 41 28.12 21.79 13.09
N ILE A 42 28.02 22.82 12.24
CA ILE A 42 27.67 24.18 12.65
C ILE A 42 26.18 24.38 12.39
N LEU A 43 25.43 24.76 13.43
CA LEU A 43 23.98 24.99 13.33
C LEU A 43 23.71 26.27 12.51
N HIS A 44 22.90 26.14 11.46
CA HIS A 44 22.38 27.27 10.72
C HIS A 44 20.86 27.35 10.81
N ILE A 45 20.34 28.40 11.44
CA ILE A 45 18.92 28.67 11.61
C ILE A 45 18.51 29.68 10.52
N PRO A 46 17.64 29.31 9.55
CA PRO A 46 17.21 30.22 8.51
C PRO A 46 16.39 31.40 9.11
N PRO A 47 16.40 32.58 8.46
CA PRO A 47 15.68 33.79 8.98
C PRO A 47 14.18 33.59 9.18
N ASN A 48 13.57 32.62 8.48
CA ASN A 48 12.18 32.19 8.60
C ASN A 48 12.04 30.87 9.38
N GLY A 49 13.00 30.54 10.23
CA GLY A 49 12.96 29.40 11.13
C GLY A 49 11.82 29.50 12.15
N PRO A 50 11.45 28.37 12.80
CA PRO A 50 10.32 28.32 13.71
C PRO A 50 10.49 29.24 14.92
N GLN A 51 9.40 29.90 15.29
CA GLN A 51 9.31 30.74 16.47
C GLN A 51 8.67 29.97 17.65
N PRO A 52 8.97 30.32 18.91
CA PRO A 52 8.31 29.72 20.06
C PRO A 52 6.79 29.83 19.97
N GLY A 53 6.11 28.69 19.99
CA GLY A 53 4.66 28.59 19.85
C GLY A 53 4.17 28.05 18.50
N ASP A 54 5.03 27.96 17.49
CA ASP A 54 4.67 27.46 16.17
C ASP A 54 4.35 25.95 16.20
N VAL A 55 3.32 25.55 15.46
CA VAL A 55 2.98 24.15 15.27
C VAL A 55 3.74 23.62 14.04
N ILE A 56 4.60 22.62 14.26
CA ILE A 56 5.50 22.07 13.26
C ILE A 56 5.05 20.67 12.90
N LYS A 57 4.93 20.37 11.62
CA LYS A 57 4.62 19.02 11.11
C LYS A 57 5.90 18.19 10.95
N VAL A 58 5.78 16.91 11.17
CA VAL A 58 6.89 15.95 10.92
C VAL A 58 7.35 16.06 9.48
N GLY A 59 8.68 16.18 9.27
CA GLY A 59 9.30 16.39 7.95
C GLY A 59 9.52 17.87 7.57
N HIS A 60 9.18 18.82 8.45
CA HIS A 60 9.49 20.23 8.22
C HIS A 60 10.96 20.51 8.60
N VAL A 61 11.69 21.19 7.70
CA VAL A 61 13.08 21.57 7.94
C VAL A 61 13.11 22.79 8.86
N LEU A 62 13.73 22.64 10.04
CA LEU A 62 13.83 23.68 11.08
C LEU A 62 15.12 24.50 10.95
N GLY A 63 16.21 23.81 10.60
CA GLY A 63 17.55 24.37 10.45
C GLY A 63 18.47 23.37 9.74
N TYR A 64 19.71 23.74 9.56
CA TYR A 64 20.73 22.92 8.90
C TYR A 64 21.93 22.73 9.81
N LEU A 65 22.54 21.54 9.80
CA LEU A 65 23.86 21.31 10.33
C LEU A 65 24.84 21.29 9.15
N LEU A 66 25.76 22.26 9.09
CA LEU A 66 26.70 22.44 8.00
C LEU A 66 28.08 21.93 8.39
N ALA A 67 28.79 21.29 7.48
CA ALA A 67 30.20 20.98 7.67
C ALA A 67 31.06 22.26 7.56
N GLU A 68 32.28 22.22 8.12
CA GLU A 68 33.20 23.36 8.07
C GLU A 68 33.52 23.76 6.61
N GLY A 69 33.08 24.97 6.20
CA GLY A 69 33.21 25.48 4.82
C GLY A 69 32.04 25.24 3.88
N GLU A 70 30.95 24.66 4.35
CA GLU A 70 29.72 24.47 3.57
C GLU A 70 28.78 25.67 3.69
N SER A 71 28.22 26.13 2.57
CA SER A 71 27.28 27.26 2.54
C SER A 71 25.84 26.74 2.64
N ALA A 72 25.01 27.37 3.48
CA ALA A 72 23.59 27.04 3.59
C ALA A 72 22.87 27.18 2.23
N PRO A 73 22.01 26.25 1.85
CA PRO A 73 21.21 26.37 0.65
C PRO A 73 20.28 27.60 0.76
N VAL A 74 20.37 28.51 -0.20
CA VAL A 74 19.52 29.71 -0.28
C VAL A 74 18.09 29.23 -0.48
N SER A 75 17.24 29.41 0.54
CA SER A 75 15.85 29.00 0.55
C SER A 75 15.04 29.71 -0.53
N SER A 76 14.69 28.98 -1.59
CA SER A 76 13.46 29.25 -2.35
C SER A 76 12.48 28.12 -2.01
N ALA A 77 11.37 28.50 -1.40
CA ALA A 77 10.30 27.59 -1.03
C ALA A 77 9.82 26.75 -2.22
N GLN A 78 9.96 25.47 -2.15
CA GLN A 78 8.98 24.45 -2.50
C GLN A 78 9.62 23.04 -2.47
N VAL A 79 8.91 22.16 -1.81
CA VAL A 79 9.15 20.74 -1.55
C VAL A 79 9.47 19.95 -2.81
N SER A 80 10.53 19.16 -2.78
CA SER A 80 10.50 17.79 -3.32
C SER A 80 11.70 16.99 -2.82
N ASN A 81 11.41 15.81 -2.30
CA ASN A 81 12.34 14.77 -1.91
C ASN A 81 13.22 14.35 -3.08
N GLN A 82 14.52 14.22 -2.84
CA GLN A 82 15.36 13.18 -3.45
C GLN A 82 16.58 12.94 -2.59
N ALA A 83 16.68 11.71 -2.13
CA ALA A 83 17.90 11.14 -1.59
C ALA A 83 18.79 10.72 -2.76
N GLU A 84 20.04 11.12 -2.78
CA GLU A 84 21.04 10.58 -3.71
C GLU A 84 22.17 9.91 -2.95
N GLU A 85 22.32 8.67 -3.31
CA GLU A 85 23.40 7.77 -2.95
C GLU A 85 24.56 7.93 -3.95
N LYS A 86 25.78 8.07 -3.45
CA LYS A 86 27.01 7.97 -4.24
C LYS A 86 27.68 6.63 -3.96
N ALA A 87 27.82 5.80 -4.95
CA ALA A 87 28.86 4.79 -4.99
C ALA A 87 29.38 4.61 -6.41
N LYS A 88 30.72 4.51 -6.52
CA LYS A 88 31.59 4.36 -7.69
C LYS A 88 31.54 2.92 -8.24
N ASP A 89 31.67 2.68 -9.46
CA ASP A 89 32.75 2.61 -10.45
C ASP A 89 32.68 1.35 -11.34
N SER A 90 33.03 1.53 -12.62
CA SER A 90 33.47 0.57 -13.68
C SER A 90 32.41 -0.21 -14.50
N GLY A 91 32.21 0.23 -15.72
CA GLY A 91 31.71 -0.11 -17.03
C GLY A 91 31.57 -1.57 -17.48
N PRO A 92 31.05 -1.88 -18.66
CA PRO A 92 31.34 -1.23 -19.94
C PRO A 92 30.10 -0.91 -20.83
N LYS A 93 30.41 -0.10 -21.85
CA LYS A 93 29.63 0.45 -22.94
C LYS A 93 28.62 -0.48 -23.63
N ASN A 94 27.39 0.04 -23.82
CA ASN A 94 26.67 -0.15 -25.06
C ASN A 94 25.79 1.07 -25.40
N LEU A 95 25.88 1.47 -26.66
CA LEU A 95 25.30 2.64 -27.29
C LEU A 95 23.79 2.49 -27.43
N ILE A 96 23.01 3.38 -26.81
CA ILE A 96 21.64 3.68 -27.26
C ILE A 96 21.45 5.20 -27.13
N HIS A 97 20.90 5.79 -28.19
CA HIS A 97 20.66 7.21 -28.44
C HIS A 97 20.14 8.00 -27.23
N SER A 98 20.89 9.05 -26.91
CA SER A 98 20.50 10.09 -25.96
C SER A 98 19.60 11.12 -26.62
N PRO A 99 18.44 11.51 -26.06
CA PRO A 99 17.81 12.76 -26.46
C PRO A 99 18.55 13.96 -25.87
N ALA A 100 18.63 15.03 -26.64
CA ALA A 100 19.34 16.25 -26.35
C ALA A 100 18.95 16.93 -25.02
N PRO A 101 19.88 17.69 -24.38
CA PRO A 101 19.63 18.33 -23.10
C PRO A 101 18.63 19.47 -23.24
N ILE A 102 17.60 19.47 -22.39
CA ILE A 102 16.67 20.58 -22.24
C ILE A 102 17.38 21.70 -21.48
N LEU A 103 17.76 22.75 -22.18
CA LEU A 103 18.24 23.99 -21.59
C LEU A 103 17.05 24.70 -20.91
N LEU A 104 17.11 24.84 -19.61
CA LEU A 104 16.22 25.70 -18.84
C LEU A 104 16.44 27.16 -19.22
N PRO A 105 15.41 27.97 -19.53
CA PRO A 105 15.57 29.36 -19.86
C PRO A 105 15.80 30.21 -18.60
N THR A 106 16.96 30.86 -18.54
CA THR A 106 17.24 31.96 -17.61
C THR A 106 16.29 33.13 -17.91
N LYS A 107 15.54 33.56 -16.89
CA LYS A 107 14.71 34.77 -16.95
C LYS A 107 15.59 36.02 -17.02
N THR A 108 15.82 36.51 -18.22
CA THR A 108 16.14 37.95 -18.46
C THR A 108 14.99 38.49 -19.28
N GLY A 109 14.37 39.58 -18.80
CA GLY A 109 13.20 40.22 -19.41
C GLY A 109 13.51 40.85 -20.77
N THR A 110 13.54 40.05 -21.82
CA THR A 110 13.51 40.46 -23.22
C THR A 110 12.23 39.92 -23.83
N GLU A 111 11.38 40.80 -24.35
CA GLU A 111 10.18 40.43 -25.09
C GLU A 111 10.54 39.39 -26.16
N THR A 112 9.95 38.24 -26.11
CA THR A 112 10.16 37.14 -27.08
C THR A 112 9.78 37.67 -28.49
N PRO A 113 10.71 37.69 -29.47
CA PRO A 113 10.42 38.26 -30.78
C PRO A 113 9.38 37.44 -31.49
N ALA A 114 8.15 37.92 -31.55
CA ALA A 114 7.01 37.28 -32.18
C ALA A 114 6.43 38.16 -33.29
N SER A 115 5.93 37.53 -34.37
CA SER A 115 5.27 38.27 -35.42
C SER A 115 3.91 38.84 -34.95
N PRO A 116 3.41 39.96 -35.52
CA PRO A 116 2.11 40.51 -35.13
C PRO A 116 0.96 39.48 -35.25
N ARG A 117 1.01 38.59 -36.24
CA ARG A 117 0.05 37.47 -36.40
C ARG A 117 0.23 36.41 -35.30
N ALA A 118 1.45 36.05 -34.92
CA ALA A 118 1.69 35.13 -33.82
C ALA A 118 1.18 35.68 -32.48
N ARG A 119 1.36 36.97 -32.21
CA ARG A 119 0.84 37.61 -30.98
C ARG A 119 -0.70 37.60 -30.96
N ARG A 120 -1.37 37.81 -32.11
CA ARG A 120 -2.84 37.75 -32.22
C ARG A 120 -3.33 36.30 -32.00
N ALA A 121 -2.76 35.33 -32.68
CA ALA A 121 -3.09 33.92 -32.52
C ALA A 121 -2.82 33.41 -31.09
N ALA A 122 -1.73 33.83 -30.46
CA ALA A 122 -1.42 33.48 -29.07
C ALA A 122 -2.47 33.98 -28.07
N LYS A 123 -2.98 35.20 -28.29
CA LYS A 123 -4.06 35.79 -27.49
C LYS A 123 -5.39 35.06 -27.73
N GLU A 124 -5.69 34.71 -28.96
CA GLU A 124 -6.92 33.99 -29.37
C GLU A 124 -6.94 32.57 -28.82
N HIS A 125 -5.81 31.84 -28.92
CA HIS A 125 -5.69 30.45 -28.48
C HIS A 125 -5.16 30.28 -27.06
N ARG A 126 -4.93 31.38 -26.30
CA ARG A 126 -4.39 31.39 -24.91
C ARG A 126 -3.08 30.61 -24.76
N VAL A 127 -2.19 30.72 -25.76
CA VAL A 127 -0.87 30.08 -25.76
C VAL A 127 0.17 31.09 -25.30
N ASP A 128 1.02 30.69 -24.33
CA ASP A 128 2.13 31.55 -23.85
C ASP A 128 3.28 31.52 -24.86
N LEU A 129 3.65 32.66 -25.40
CA LEU A 129 4.72 32.80 -26.38
C LEU A 129 6.09 32.41 -25.83
N ILE A 130 6.30 32.46 -24.51
CA ILE A 130 7.58 32.12 -23.84
C ILE A 130 7.84 30.61 -23.92
N THR A 131 6.81 29.79 -23.99
CA THR A 131 6.92 28.31 -24.01
C THR A 131 7.14 27.74 -25.41
N LEU A 132 7.10 28.60 -26.46
CA LEU A 132 7.16 28.16 -27.85
C LEU A 132 8.59 28.16 -28.40
N THR A 133 8.91 27.10 -29.15
CA THR A 133 10.16 27.02 -29.93
C THR A 133 10.02 27.84 -31.21
N PRO A 134 10.78 28.94 -31.40
CA PRO A 134 10.65 29.79 -32.56
C PRO A 134 11.19 29.13 -33.83
N THR A 135 10.38 29.07 -34.91
CA THR A 135 10.81 28.54 -36.23
C THR A 135 11.08 29.62 -37.26
N GLY A 136 10.98 30.91 -36.90
CA GLY A 136 11.22 32.05 -37.79
C GLY A 136 12.69 32.45 -37.90
N LYS A 137 13.05 33.11 -39.04
CA LYS A 137 14.39 33.65 -39.26
C LYS A 137 14.76 34.63 -38.16
N GLY A 138 15.92 34.44 -37.51
CA GLY A 138 16.38 35.25 -36.38
C GLY A 138 15.68 34.94 -35.04
N GLY A 139 15.18 33.70 -34.83
CA GLY A 139 14.54 33.32 -33.55
C GLY A 139 13.15 33.91 -33.32
N ARG A 140 12.42 34.29 -34.38
CA ARG A 140 11.09 34.89 -34.26
C ARG A 140 10.00 33.83 -34.27
N ILE A 141 9.04 33.88 -33.31
CA ILE A 141 7.84 33.06 -33.25
C ILE A 141 6.89 33.47 -34.39
N ARG A 142 6.42 32.47 -35.16
CA ARG A 142 5.44 32.63 -36.23
C ARG A 142 4.06 32.12 -35.79
N GLU A 143 3.03 32.57 -36.50
CA GLU A 143 1.64 32.12 -36.27
C GLU A 143 1.51 30.58 -36.30
N ARG A 144 2.18 29.88 -37.21
CA ARG A 144 2.18 28.40 -37.29
C ARG A 144 2.74 27.73 -36.02
N ASP A 145 3.67 28.38 -35.31
CA ASP A 145 4.25 27.85 -34.08
C ASP A 145 3.23 27.88 -32.95
N VAL A 146 2.41 28.92 -32.92
CA VAL A 146 1.29 29.08 -31.99
C VAL A 146 0.17 28.08 -32.31
N LEU A 147 -0.20 27.94 -33.59
CA LEU A 147 -1.24 27.00 -34.02
C LEU A 147 -0.82 25.53 -33.75
N ALA A 148 0.44 25.19 -34.01
CA ALA A 148 0.97 23.85 -33.68
C ALA A 148 0.91 23.57 -32.18
N ALA A 149 1.19 24.55 -31.34
CA ALA A 149 1.08 24.39 -29.89
C ALA A 149 -0.37 24.35 -29.40
N SER A 150 -1.28 25.11 -30.03
CA SER A 150 -2.71 25.08 -29.71
C SER A 150 -3.38 23.75 -30.06
N THR A 151 -2.94 23.10 -31.13
CA THR A 151 -3.41 21.75 -31.50
C THR A 151 -2.83 20.65 -30.61
N ASN A 152 -1.65 20.86 -30.00
CA ASN A 152 -1.06 19.94 -29.03
C ASN A 152 -1.52 20.15 -27.59
N SER A 153 -2.08 21.31 -27.27
CA SER A 153 -2.70 21.58 -25.96
C SER A 153 -4.20 21.23 -26.00
N MET A 154 -4.55 19.94 -26.12
CA MET A 154 -5.84 19.52 -25.61
C MET A 154 -5.82 19.78 -24.09
N PRO A 155 -6.74 20.61 -23.56
CA PRO A 155 -6.89 20.70 -22.11
C PRO A 155 -7.41 19.34 -21.67
N THR A 156 -6.54 18.49 -21.16
CA THR A 156 -6.94 17.37 -20.31
C THR A 156 -7.58 18.04 -19.09
N SER A 157 -8.91 18.20 -19.13
CA SER A 157 -9.66 18.65 -17.96
C SER A 157 -9.57 17.52 -16.94
N THR A 158 -8.52 17.50 -16.15
CA THR A 158 -8.33 16.59 -15.03
C THR A 158 -9.32 17.02 -13.95
N ARG A 159 -10.30 16.15 -13.68
CA ARG A 159 -11.20 16.32 -12.53
C ARG A 159 -10.45 15.92 -11.27
N GLU A 160 -10.23 16.83 -10.37
CA GLU A 160 -9.70 16.51 -9.04
C GLU A 160 -10.78 15.82 -8.19
N VAL A 161 -10.41 14.68 -7.60
CA VAL A 161 -11.25 13.94 -6.66
C VAL A 161 -10.51 13.93 -5.31
N PRO A 162 -11.08 14.51 -4.25
CA PRO A 162 -10.44 14.55 -2.94
C PRO A 162 -10.30 13.13 -2.35
N ILE A 163 -9.11 12.85 -1.78
CA ILE A 163 -8.84 11.58 -1.09
C ILE A 163 -9.43 11.65 0.32
N THR A 164 -10.35 10.72 0.63
CA THR A 164 -10.93 10.60 1.97
C THR A 164 -9.89 10.15 3.00
N SER A 165 -10.11 10.44 4.30
CA SER A 165 -9.26 10.00 5.40
C SER A 165 -9.12 8.47 5.44
N MET A 166 -10.21 7.74 5.23
CA MET A 166 -10.20 6.27 5.13
C MET A 166 -9.33 5.77 3.97
N ARG A 167 -9.47 6.36 2.77
CA ARG A 167 -8.65 5.97 1.62
C ARG A 167 -7.15 6.21 1.87
N ARG A 168 -6.82 7.29 2.57
CA ARG A 168 -5.44 7.60 2.96
C ARG A 168 -4.90 6.56 3.96
N ALA A 169 -5.69 6.19 4.97
CA ALA A 169 -5.34 5.15 5.94
C ALA A 169 -5.11 3.78 5.26
N ILE A 170 -5.99 3.39 4.33
CA ILE A 170 -5.83 2.16 3.54
C ILE A 170 -4.53 2.21 2.72
N ALA A 171 -4.27 3.32 2.02
CA ALA A 171 -3.06 3.48 1.20
C ALA A 171 -1.79 3.34 2.06
N THR A 172 -1.73 4.02 3.21
CA THR A 172 -0.62 3.91 4.17
C THR A 172 -0.44 2.46 4.64
N ARG A 173 -1.54 1.76 4.98
CA ARG A 173 -1.48 0.37 5.43
C ARG A 173 -0.95 -0.57 4.34
N MET A 174 -1.34 -0.39 3.08
CA MET A 174 -0.85 -1.20 1.95
C MET A 174 0.63 -0.95 1.67
N VAL A 175 1.06 0.30 1.65
CA VAL A 175 2.48 0.64 1.49
C VAL A 175 3.30 0.08 2.66
N ASN A 176 2.85 0.24 3.90
CA ASN A 176 3.52 -0.32 5.08
C ASN A 176 3.64 -1.84 5.01
N SER A 177 2.62 -2.54 4.50
CA SER A 177 2.71 -3.99 4.29
C SER A 177 3.85 -4.35 3.34
N LEU A 178 3.87 -3.75 2.15
CA LEU A 178 4.89 -4.05 1.13
C LEU A 178 6.31 -3.64 1.56
N SER A 179 6.45 -2.57 2.35
CA SER A 179 7.77 -2.09 2.84
C SER A 179 8.29 -2.91 4.01
N ASN A 180 7.40 -3.55 4.80
CA ASN A 180 7.77 -4.28 6.02
C ASN A 180 7.62 -5.79 5.91
N THR A 181 7.38 -6.33 4.72
CA THR A 181 7.32 -7.78 4.46
C THR A 181 8.11 -8.13 3.20
N ALA A 182 8.49 -9.41 3.08
CA ALA A 182 9.02 -9.97 1.83
C ALA A 182 7.97 -10.92 1.22
N PRO A 183 6.91 -10.40 0.54
CA PRO A 183 5.77 -11.19 0.15
C PRO A 183 6.10 -12.12 -1.02
N VAL A 184 5.76 -13.40 -0.85
CA VAL A 184 5.81 -14.41 -1.91
C VAL A 184 4.43 -15.05 -2.02
N THR A 185 3.92 -15.24 -3.23
CA THR A 185 2.64 -15.91 -3.48
C THR A 185 2.87 -17.25 -4.16
N ILE A 186 2.25 -18.28 -3.58
CA ILE A 186 2.14 -19.60 -4.20
C ILE A 186 0.67 -19.94 -4.43
N THR A 187 0.37 -20.67 -5.49
CA THR A 187 -0.99 -21.04 -5.87
C THR A 187 -1.13 -22.54 -6.06
N CYS A 188 -2.30 -23.07 -5.74
CA CYS A 188 -2.66 -24.42 -6.12
C CYS A 188 -4.13 -24.50 -6.53
N ARG A 189 -4.46 -25.52 -7.36
CA ARG A 189 -5.84 -25.89 -7.65
C ARG A 189 -6.36 -26.85 -6.60
N CYS A 190 -7.64 -26.72 -6.29
CA CYS A 190 -8.36 -27.54 -5.32
C CYS A 190 -9.68 -28.01 -5.96
N ASP A 191 -10.01 -29.28 -5.84
CA ASP A 191 -11.33 -29.80 -6.20
C ASP A 191 -12.37 -29.36 -5.17
N ALA A 192 -13.23 -28.43 -5.57
CA ALA A 192 -14.28 -27.87 -4.72
C ALA A 192 -15.62 -28.63 -4.84
N THR A 193 -15.68 -29.74 -5.58
CA THR A 193 -16.92 -30.48 -5.83
C THR A 193 -17.60 -30.90 -4.52
N ASN A 194 -16.85 -31.48 -3.60
CA ASN A 194 -17.37 -31.90 -2.29
C ASN A 194 -17.72 -30.70 -1.38
N LEU A 195 -16.98 -29.61 -1.49
CA LEU A 195 -17.29 -28.36 -0.77
C LEU A 195 -18.65 -27.77 -1.21
N VAL A 196 -18.93 -27.80 -2.53
CA VAL A 196 -20.22 -27.36 -3.08
C VAL A 196 -21.32 -28.30 -2.67
N ALA A 197 -21.09 -29.63 -2.72
CA ALA A 197 -22.05 -30.64 -2.27
C ALA A 197 -22.39 -30.46 -0.78
N LEU A 198 -21.39 -30.25 0.07
CA LEU A 198 -21.59 -29.95 1.49
C LEU A 198 -22.52 -28.76 1.70
N ARG A 199 -22.23 -27.64 1.02
CA ARG A 199 -23.07 -26.43 1.15
C ARG A 199 -24.51 -26.66 0.67
N GLN A 200 -24.71 -27.48 -0.37
CA GLN A 200 -26.04 -27.87 -0.83
C GLN A 200 -26.79 -28.70 0.21
N GLN A 201 -26.12 -29.65 0.87
CA GLN A 201 -26.68 -30.44 1.95
C GLN A 201 -27.07 -29.57 3.16
N LEU A 202 -26.20 -28.64 3.57
CA LEU A 202 -26.52 -27.67 4.65
C LEU A 202 -27.76 -26.83 4.31
N LYS A 203 -27.91 -26.45 3.04
CA LYS A 203 -29.08 -25.73 2.55
C LYS A 203 -30.33 -26.58 2.61
N ALA A 204 -30.27 -27.85 2.21
CA ALA A 204 -31.41 -28.80 2.26
C ALA A 204 -31.82 -29.15 3.69
N GLY A 205 -30.88 -29.14 4.64
CA GLY A 205 -31.13 -29.40 6.07
C GLY A 205 -31.90 -28.30 6.81
N GLY A 206 -32.28 -27.21 6.15
CA GLY A 206 -33.18 -26.18 6.72
C GLY A 206 -32.56 -25.34 7.82
N SER A 207 -31.21 -25.20 7.85
CA SER A 207 -30.52 -24.33 8.82
C SER A 207 -31.03 -22.89 8.71
N SER A 208 -31.35 -22.27 9.84
CA SER A 208 -31.79 -20.85 9.90
C SER A 208 -30.73 -19.87 9.42
N ILE A 209 -29.45 -20.25 9.55
CA ILE A 209 -28.29 -19.48 9.04
C ILE A 209 -27.47 -20.43 8.16
N LEU A 210 -27.51 -20.18 6.84
CA LEU A 210 -26.76 -20.95 5.87
C LEU A 210 -25.32 -20.42 5.80
N PRO A 211 -24.27 -21.23 6.13
CA PRO A 211 -22.88 -20.84 5.96
C PRO A 211 -22.54 -20.55 4.49
N GLY A 212 -21.83 -19.46 4.25
CA GLY A 212 -21.21 -19.16 2.95
C GLY A 212 -19.97 -20.02 2.71
N PHE A 213 -19.47 -20.03 1.47
CA PHE A 213 -18.20 -20.72 1.17
C PHE A 213 -17.06 -20.17 2.00
N THR A 214 -16.98 -18.84 2.18
CA THR A 214 -15.94 -18.20 3.00
C THR A 214 -16.00 -18.66 4.44
N ASP A 215 -17.19 -18.86 5.03
CA ASP A 215 -17.35 -19.32 6.42
C ASP A 215 -16.86 -20.78 6.59
N ILE A 216 -17.22 -21.65 5.63
CA ILE A 216 -16.77 -23.05 5.61
C ILE A 216 -15.24 -23.11 5.45
N ILE A 217 -14.71 -22.35 4.50
CA ILE A 217 -13.26 -22.30 4.24
C ILE A 217 -12.52 -21.68 5.43
N ALA A 218 -13.06 -20.66 6.10
CA ALA A 218 -12.46 -20.10 7.32
C ALA A 218 -12.34 -21.14 8.42
N LYS A 219 -13.38 -21.96 8.64
CA LYS A 219 -13.34 -23.08 9.61
C LYS A 219 -12.27 -24.12 9.25
N ILE A 220 -12.20 -24.52 7.98
CA ILE A 220 -11.18 -25.47 7.48
C ILE A 220 -9.79 -24.85 7.61
N THR A 221 -9.62 -23.57 7.24
CA THR A 221 -8.35 -22.84 7.34
C THR A 221 -7.87 -22.76 8.79
N ALA A 222 -8.77 -22.45 9.74
CA ALA A 222 -8.41 -22.43 11.16
C ALA A 222 -7.89 -23.78 11.66
N SER A 223 -8.52 -24.87 11.23
CA SER A 223 -8.05 -26.22 11.54
C SER A 223 -6.67 -26.49 10.92
N ALA A 224 -6.41 -26.06 9.69
CA ALA A 224 -5.11 -26.18 9.04
C ALA A 224 -4.02 -25.33 9.73
N LEU A 225 -4.35 -24.10 10.13
CA LEU A 225 -3.45 -23.21 10.87
C LEU A 225 -3.05 -23.78 12.23
N HIS A 226 -3.95 -24.49 12.91
CA HIS A 226 -3.62 -25.18 14.16
C HIS A 226 -2.51 -26.24 13.96
N THR A 227 -2.45 -26.88 12.79
CA THR A 227 -1.39 -27.83 12.42
C THR A 227 -0.12 -27.12 11.91
N HIS A 228 -0.24 -25.89 11.43
CA HIS A 228 0.84 -25.08 10.85
C HIS A 228 0.95 -23.69 11.55
N PRO A 229 1.28 -23.65 12.85
CA PRO A 229 1.13 -22.43 13.65
C PRO A 229 2.01 -21.26 13.19
N MET A 230 3.14 -21.51 12.52
CA MET A 230 4.00 -20.44 12.01
C MET A 230 3.31 -19.46 11.04
N LEU A 231 2.22 -19.88 10.38
CA LEU A 231 1.41 -19.00 9.53
C LEU A 231 0.53 -18.01 10.32
N THR A 232 0.49 -18.12 11.64
CA THR A 232 -0.22 -17.19 12.52
C THR A 232 0.73 -16.27 13.29
N ALA A 233 2.05 -16.47 13.15
CA ALA A 233 3.06 -15.67 13.83
C ALA A 233 3.00 -14.20 13.40
N ARG A 234 3.59 -13.31 14.20
CA ARG A 234 3.83 -11.91 13.87
C ARG A 234 5.29 -11.57 14.10
N TRP A 235 5.87 -10.82 13.20
CA TRP A 235 7.21 -10.28 13.38
C TRP A 235 7.18 -9.08 14.33
N ASP A 236 7.94 -9.16 15.42
CA ASP A 236 8.11 -8.07 16.40
C ASP A 236 9.59 -7.89 16.69
N THR A 237 10.22 -6.91 16.05
CA THR A 237 11.64 -6.55 16.17
C THR A 237 12.56 -7.78 16.04
N ASP A 238 12.92 -8.45 17.14
CA ASP A 238 13.84 -9.59 17.20
C ASP A 238 13.17 -10.91 17.60
N ARG A 239 11.83 -10.98 17.60
CA ARG A 239 11.07 -12.16 18.03
C ARG A 239 9.82 -12.38 17.20
N LEU A 240 9.31 -13.59 17.24
CA LEU A 240 8.02 -13.97 16.67
C LEU A 240 6.98 -14.09 17.79
N LEU A 241 5.88 -13.38 17.66
CA LEU A 241 4.75 -13.47 18.57
C LEU A 241 3.76 -14.50 18.01
N MET A 242 3.45 -15.52 18.82
CA MET A 242 2.48 -16.57 18.48
C MET A 242 1.17 -16.30 19.19
N PRO A 243 0.02 -16.21 18.50
CA PRO A 243 -1.28 -16.05 19.14
C PRO A 243 -1.70 -17.35 19.85
N GLU A 244 -2.36 -17.23 21.00
CA GLU A 244 -2.96 -18.37 21.70
C GLU A 244 -4.23 -18.88 21.02
N GLN A 245 -4.95 -17.98 20.36
CA GLN A 245 -6.21 -18.28 19.65
C GLN A 245 -6.11 -17.89 18.18
N ILE A 246 -6.76 -18.67 17.32
CA ILE A 246 -6.76 -18.41 15.88
C ILE A 246 -7.98 -17.54 15.53
N HIS A 247 -7.68 -16.28 15.23
CA HIS A 247 -8.66 -15.28 14.78
C HIS A 247 -8.43 -14.99 13.30
N ILE A 248 -9.48 -15.11 12.48
CA ILE A 248 -9.38 -14.96 11.03
C ILE A 248 -10.07 -13.67 10.57
N GLY A 249 -9.31 -12.81 9.90
CA GLY A 249 -9.83 -11.65 9.19
C GLY A 249 -10.55 -12.06 7.90
N ILE A 250 -11.70 -11.46 7.62
CA ILE A 250 -12.41 -11.64 6.36
C ILE A 250 -12.42 -10.30 5.62
N ALA A 251 -11.86 -10.27 4.42
CA ALA A 251 -11.88 -9.07 3.59
C ALA A 251 -13.29 -8.80 3.07
N VAL A 252 -13.83 -7.62 3.37
CA VAL A 252 -15.17 -7.17 2.97
C VAL A 252 -15.06 -5.90 2.14
N ASP A 253 -15.59 -5.95 0.92
CA ASP A 253 -15.74 -4.78 0.06
C ASP A 253 -16.89 -3.91 0.51
N THR A 254 -16.64 -2.59 0.62
CA THR A 254 -17.62 -1.56 1.00
C THR A 254 -17.44 -0.31 0.13
N ASP A 255 -18.46 0.53 0.05
CA ASP A 255 -18.41 1.80 -0.72
C ASP A 255 -17.27 2.73 -0.25
N ALA A 256 -16.88 2.63 1.03
CA ALA A 256 -15.78 3.42 1.59
C ALA A 256 -14.39 2.81 1.33
N GLY A 257 -14.32 1.52 0.95
CA GLY A 257 -13.11 0.76 0.68
C GLY A 257 -13.12 -0.60 1.37
N LEU A 258 -11.98 -1.30 1.29
CA LEU A 258 -11.82 -2.64 1.84
C LEU A 258 -11.64 -2.59 3.37
N LEU A 259 -12.49 -3.32 4.10
CA LEU A 259 -12.39 -3.52 5.55
C LEU A 259 -12.15 -4.99 5.86
N VAL A 260 -11.47 -5.27 6.99
CA VAL A 260 -11.15 -6.64 7.40
C VAL A 260 -11.63 -6.89 8.83
N PRO A 261 -12.92 -7.16 9.03
CA PRO A 261 -13.42 -7.62 10.32
C PRO A 261 -12.89 -9.01 10.67
N VAL A 262 -12.82 -9.31 11.97
CA VAL A 262 -12.12 -10.47 12.52
C VAL A 262 -13.10 -11.43 13.19
N LEU A 263 -13.17 -12.66 12.67
CA LEU A 263 -13.82 -13.80 13.30
C LEU A 263 -12.98 -14.28 14.47
N ARG A 264 -13.60 -14.41 15.66
CA ARG A 264 -12.91 -14.78 16.89
C ARG A 264 -12.92 -16.29 17.11
N ASP A 265 -11.77 -16.80 17.58
CA ASP A 265 -11.59 -18.21 18.00
C ASP A 265 -12.26 -19.23 17.07
N VAL A 266 -11.89 -19.16 15.79
CA VAL A 266 -12.53 -19.95 14.73
C VAL A 266 -12.34 -21.47 14.92
N VAL A 267 -11.28 -21.89 15.64
CA VAL A 267 -11.00 -23.30 15.92
C VAL A 267 -12.09 -23.94 16.78
N THR A 268 -12.50 -23.28 17.87
CA THR A 268 -13.46 -23.81 18.84
C THR A 268 -14.91 -23.49 18.46
N THR A 269 -15.12 -22.41 17.69
CA THR A 269 -16.45 -21.93 17.30
C THR A 269 -17.10 -22.84 16.27
N SER A 270 -18.38 -23.20 16.46
CA SER A 270 -19.15 -24.02 15.51
C SER A 270 -19.34 -23.29 14.18
N LEU A 271 -19.51 -24.05 13.09
CA LEU A 271 -19.70 -23.48 11.75
C LEU A 271 -20.94 -22.57 11.68
N THR A 272 -22.03 -22.92 12.35
CA THR A 272 -23.24 -22.08 12.41
C THR A 272 -22.99 -20.77 13.13
N ALA A 273 -22.23 -20.78 14.24
CA ALA A 273 -21.87 -19.59 14.98
C ALA A 273 -20.90 -18.71 14.19
N ILE A 274 -19.94 -19.30 13.45
CA ILE A 274 -19.06 -18.57 12.52
C ILE A 274 -19.92 -17.85 11.46
N ALA A 275 -20.88 -18.54 10.84
CA ALA A 275 -21.73 -17.95 9.81
C ALA A 275 -22.60 -16.81 10.36
N ALA A 276 -23.08 -16.93 11.60
CA ALA A 276 -23.81 -15.85 12.29
C ALA A 276 -22.93 -14.63 12.53
N GLN A 277 -21.74 -14.84 13.09
CA GLN A 277 -20.77 -13.78 13.36
C GLN A 277 -20.30 -13.10 12.07
N SER A 278 -19.97 -13.89 11.04
CA SER A 278 -19.56 -13.40 9.73
C SER A 278 -20.62 -12.49 9.11
N ARG A 279 -21.89 -12.93 9.10
CA ARG A 279 -23.02 -12.12 8.61
C ARG A 279 -23.13 -10.80 9.35
N GLN A 280 -23.10 -10.82 10.68
CA GLN A 280 -23.20 -9.62 11.51
C GLN A 280 -22.06 -8.63 11.21
N LEU A 281 -20.84 -9.13 11.10
CA LEU A 281 -19.66 -8.32 10.80
C LEU A 281 -19.70 -7.72 9.38
N ILE A 282 -20.12 -8.51 8.39
CA ILE A 282 -20.27 -8.03 6.99
C ILE A 282 -21.35 -6.95 6.90
N GLU A 283 -22.50 -7.14 7.55
CA GLU A 283 -23.56 -6.14 7.60
C GLU A 283 -23.12 -4.86 8.32
N ALA A 284 -22.40 -4.98 9.42
CA ALA A 284 -21.81 -3.84 10.14
C ALA A 284 -20.76 -3.11 9.29
N ALA A 285 -19.90 -3.85 8.55
CA ALA A 285 -18.92 -3.28 7.64
C ALA A 285 -19.58 -2.42 6.55
N ARG A 286 -20.56 -2.99 5.85
CA ARG A 286 -21.29 -2.30 4.77
C ARG A 286 -22.09 -1.10 5.26
N ALA A 287 -22.58 -1.16 6.49
CA ALA A 287 -23.30 -0.06 7.13
C ALA A 287 -22.37 0.99 7.78
N GLY A 288 -21.03 0.84 7.69
CA GLY A 288 -20.06 1.74 8.32
C GLY A 288 -20.12 1.74 9.86
N ARG A 289 -20.53 0.65 10.48
CA ARG A 289 -20.72 0.52 11.94
C ARG A 289 -19.74 -0.40 12.64
N LEU A 290 -18.67 -0.82 11.94
CA LEU A 290 -17.59 -1.58 12.58
C LEU A 290 -16.83 -0.73 13.59
N SER A 291 -16.59 -1.29 14.76
CA SER A 291 -15.69 -0.71 15.75
C SER A 291 -14.22 -1.03 15.41
N ALA A 292 -13.29 -0.27 15.99
CA ALA A 292 -11.85 -0.58 15.86
C ALA A 292 -11.52 -1.98 16.43
N ALA A 293 -12.22 -2.41 17.49
CA ALA A 293 -12.05 -3.73 18.10
C ALA A 293 -12.46 -4.87 17.15
N ASP A 294 -13.44 -4.67 16.28
CA ASP A 294 -13.88 -5.68 15.30
C ASP A 294 -12.82 -5.95 14.22
N MET A 295 -11.88 -5.01 14.00
CA MET A 295 -10.85 -5.08 12.97
C MET A 295 -9.44 -5.39 13.50
N GLN A 296 -9.29 -5.65 14.79
CA GLN A 296 -8.00 -5.90 15.43
C GLN A 296 -7.87 -7.35 15.90
N GLY A 297 -6.64 -7.81 16.07
CA GLY A 297 -6.33 -9.11 16.66
C GLY A 297 -6.43 -10.29 15.71
N GLY A 298 -6.71 -10.10 14.41
CA GLY A 298 -6.59 -11.15 13.40
C GLY A 298 -5.14 -11.66 13.31
N CYS A 299 -4.96 -12.95 13.05
CA CYS A 299 -3.63 -13.56 12.85
C CYS A 299 -3.45 -14.12 11.44
N PHE A 300 -4.54 -14.17 10.66
CA PHE A 300 -4.56 -14.63 9.27
C PHE A 300 -5.77 -14.03 8.57
N THR A 301 -5.64 -13.62 7.33
CA THR A 301 -6.75 -13.03 6.57
C THR A 301 -7.16 -13.90 5.39
N ILE A 302 -8.47 -13.96 5.11
CA ILE A 302 -9.05 -14.58 3.92
C ILE A 302 -9.68 -13.47 3.07
N THR A 303 -9.38 -13.45 1.79
CA THR A 303 -9.98 -12.54 0.79
C THR A 303 -10.56 -13.34 -0.36
N ASN A 304 -11.79 -13.02 -0.78
CA ASN A 304 -12.53 -13.80 -1.76
C ASN A 304 -12.97 -12.91 -2.93
N LEU A 305 -12.43 -13.17 -4.12
CA LEU A 305 -12.81 -12.52 -5.37
C LEU A 305 -13.54 -13.48 -6.32
N GLY A 306 -13.82 -14.70 -5.88
CA GLY A 306 -14.50 -15.71 -6.70
C GLY A 306 -15.89 -15.30 -7.15
N SER A 307 -16.64 -14.50 -6.36
CA SER A 307 -17.94 -13.95 -6.74
C SER A 307 -17.88 -12.97 -7.91
N PHE A 308 -16.70 -12.42 -8.21
CA PHE A 308 -16.44 -11.53 -9.35
C PHE A 308 -15.90 -12.30 -10.57
N GLY A 309 -15.82 -13.63 -10.50
CA GLY A 309 -15.28 -14.46 -11.57
C GLY A 309 -13.75 -14.46 -11.67
N ILE A 310 -13.05 -13.95 -10.68
CA ILE A 310 -11.57 -13.95 -10.65
C ILE A 310 -11.08 -15.33 -10.25
N GLU A 311 -10.26 -15.95 -11.08
CA GLU A 311 -9.76 -17.31 -10.86
C GLU A 311 -8.55 -17.36 -9.92
N ALA A 312 -7.61 -16.42 -10.06
CA ALA A 312 -6.41 -16.30 -9.23
C ALA A 312 -5.93 -14.86 -9.15
N PHE A 313 -5.32 -14.49 -8.03
CA PHE A 313 -4.73 -13.17 -7.83
C PHE A 313 -3.68 -13.22 -6.71
N THR A 314 -2.88 -12.18 -6.56
CA THR A 314 -1.85 -12.05 -5.54
C THR A 314 -2.31 -11.06 -4.47
N PRO A 315 -2.91 -11.51 -3.34
CA PRO A 315 -3.34 -10.60 -2.28
C PRO A 315 -2.14 -9.99 -1.54
N ILE A 316 -2.28 -8.74 -1.09
CA ILE A 316 -1.31 -8.07 -0.22
C ILE A 316 -1.55 -8.51 1.22
N ILE A 317 -0.49 -8.85 1.96
CA ILE A 317 -0.56 -9.26 3.36
C ILE A 317 -1.20 -8.14 4.20
N ASN A 318 -2.10 -8.51 5.09
CA ASN A 318 -2.73 -7.58 6.04
C ASN A 318 -1.79 -7.35 7.25
N TYR A 319 -0.73 -6.57 7.03
CA TYR A 319 0.29 -6.32 8.07
C TYR A 319 -0.34 -5.90 9.41
N PRO A 320 0.11 -6.44 10.56
CA PRO A 320 1.31 -7.25 10.81
C PRO A 320 1.12 -8.79 10.75
N GLU A 321 0.09 -9.30 10.11
CA GLU A 321 -0.08 -10.73 9.88
C GLU A 321 1.02 -11.27 8.96
N VAL A 322 1.29 -12.60 9.05
CA VAL A 322 2.31 -13.27 8.24
C VAL A 322 1.78 -13.67 6.88
N ALA A 323 0.50 -13.97 6.77
CA ALA A 323 -0.06 -14.53 5.55
C ALA A 323 -1.51 -14.15 5.30
N ILE A 324 -1.90 -14.25 4.04
CA ILE A 324 -3.26 -14.01 3.54
C ILE A 324 -3.60 -15.07 2.48
N LEU A 325 -4.83 -15.59 2.53
CA LEU A 325 -5.36 -16.55 1.57
C LEU A 325 -6.34 -15.88 0.62
N GLY A 326 -6.04 -15.90 -0.67
CA GLY A 326 -6.94 -15.51 -1.75
C GLY A 326 -7.76 -16.70 -2.26
N LEU A 327 -9.07 -16.53 -2.36
CA LEU A 327 -10.01 -17.51 -2.90
C LEU A 327 -10.47 -17.09 -4.29
N GLY A 328 -10.23 -17.94 -5.28
CA GLY A 328 -10.69 -17.77 -6.64
C GLY A 328 -12.13 -18.24 -6.87
N ALA A 329 -12.62 -18.07 -8.09
CA ALA A 329 -13.91 -18.56 -8.53
C ALA A 329 -13.96 -20.10 -8.52
N ILE A 330 -15.14 -20.64 -8.20
CA ILE A 330 -15.44 -22.06 -8.41
C ILE A 330 -15.97 -22.21 -9.84
N ILE A 331 -15.22 -22.88 -10.69
CA ILE A 331 -15.53 -23.08 -12.12
C ILE A 331 -15.54 -24.56 -12.47
N TRP A 332 -16.33 -24.91 -13.50
CA TRP A 332 -16.31 -26.26 -14.05
C TRP A 332 -15.13 -26.43 -14.99
N GLU A 333 -14.27 -27.43 -14.72
CA GLU A 333 -13.13 -27.76 -15.56
C GLU A 333 -13.12 -29.27 -15.90
N PRO A 334 -12.67 -29.66 -17.10
CA PRO A 334 -12.38 -31.05 -17.41
C PRO A 334 -11.13 -31.50 -16.66
N VAL A 335 -11.24 -32.61 -15.94
CA VAL A 335 -10.14 -33.22 -15.20
C VAL A 335 -9.95 -34.65 -15.67
N SER A 336 -8.70 -35.06 -15.93
CA SER A 336 -8.35 -36.43 -16.21
C SER A 336 -8.25 -37.21 -14.92
N LEU A 337 -8.96 -38.33 -14.82
CA LEU A 337 -8.83 -39.27 -13.71
C LEU A 337 -7.60 -40.17 -13.91
N GLU A 338 -7.22 -40.92 -12.87
CA GLU A 338 -6.05 -41.83 -12.90
C GLU A 338 -6.15 -42.90 -13.97
N ASP A 339 -7.38 -43.30 -14.34
CA ASP A 339 -7.67 -44.28 -15.41
C ASP A 339 -7.64 -43.63 -16.82
N GLY A 340 -7.31 -42.35 -16.93
CA GLY A 340 -7.28 -41.58 -18.17
C GLY A 340 -8.63 -41.09 -18.67
N THR A 341 -9.74 -41.37 -17.98
CA THR A 341 -11.05 -40.83 -18.34
C THR A 341 -11.16 -39.36 -18.01
N LEU A 342 -11.90 -38.63 -18.85
CA LEU A 342 -12.18 -37.21 -18.61
C LEU A 342 -13.51 -37.08 -17.85
N THR A 343 -13.49 -36.33 -16.79
CA THR A 343 -14.69 -35.93 -16.04
C THR A 343 -14.73 -34.42 -15.83
N SER A 344 -15.90 -33.88 -15.51
CA SER A 344 -16.02 -32.47 -15.14
C SER A 344 -16.03 -32.33 -13.63
N ARG A 345 -15.20 -31.44 -13.09
CA ARG A 345 -15.09 -31.15 -11.65
C ARG A 345 -15.21 -29.64 -11.41
N GLN A 346 -15.69 -29.26 -10.25
CA GLN A 346 -15.67 -27.89 -9.82
C GLN A 346 -14.31 -27.57 -9.20
N GLN A 347 -13.53 -26.72 -9.87
CA GLN A 347 -12.18 -26.35 -9.44
C GLN A 347 -12.18 -24.94 -8.86
N MET A 348 -11.31 -24.71 -7.87
CA MET A 348 -11.02 -23.42 -7.27
C MET A 348 -9.50 -23.24 -7.16
N THR A 349 -9.02 -22.02 -7.41
CA THR A 349 -7.62 -21.70 -7.13
C THR A 349 -7.50 -21.05 -5.75
N LEU A 350 -6.54 -21.54 -4.98
CA LEU A 350 -6.11 -20.98 -3.71
C LEU A 350 -4.79 -20.24 -3.92
N SER A 351 -4.72 -18.98 -3.51
CA SER A 351 -3.53 -18.13 -3.60
C SER A 351 -3.08 -17.74 -2.21
N LEU A 352 -1.96 -18.30 -1.73
CA LEU A 352 -1.39 -17.98 -0.43
C LEU A 352 -0.23 -17.01 -0.61
N THR A 353 -0.37 -15.79 -0.09
CA THR A 353 0.74 -14.84 0.04
C THR A 353 1.24 -14.87 1.48
N PHE A 354 2.56 -14.98 1.66
CA PHE A 354 3.19 -15.08 2.98
C PHE A 354 4.50 -14.28 3.01
N ASP A 355 4.91 -13.89 4.21
CA ASP A 355 6.15 -13.15 4.46
C ASP A 355 7.33 -14.12 4.50
N HIS A 356 8.19 -14.07 3.47
CA HIS A 356 9.34 -14.96 3.32
C HIS A 356 10.47 -14.72 4.36
N ARG A 357 10.37 -13.68 5.17
CA ARG A 357 11.27 -13.48 6.32
C ARG A 357 10.96 -14.48 7.45
N ILE A 358 9.70 -14.97 7.53
CA ILE A 358 9.20 -15.83 8.60
C ILE A 358 9.03 -17.27 8.13
N LEU A 359 8.61 -17.47 6.90
CA LEU A 359 8.30 -18.76 6.31
C LEU A 359 9.01 -18.96 4.98
N ASP A 360 9.65 -20.12 4.83
CA ASP A 360 10.15 -20.57 3.55
C ASP A 360 9.03 -21.20 2.69
N GLY A 361 9.32 -21.37 1.39
CA GLY A 361 8.36 -21.92 0.44
C GLY A 361 7.85 -23.33 0.80
N ALA A 362 8.68 -24.21 1.33
CA ALA A 362 8.28 -25.59 1.65
C ALA A 362 7.27 -25.69 2.83
N PRO A 363 7.43 -25.00 3.98
CA PRO A 363 6.40 -24.91 5.00
C PRO A 363 5.08 -24.32 4.48
N ALA A 364 5.13 -23.23 3.69
CA ALA A 364 3.95 -22.62 3.08
C ALA A 364 3.23 -23.59 2.11
N ALA A 365 3.99 -24.33 1.30
CA ALA A 365 3.44 -25.35 0.39
C ALA A 365 2.78 -26.51 1.15
N ARG A 366 3.38 -26.98 2.27
CA ARG A 366 2.77 -28.02 3.12
C ARG A 366 1.46 -27.56 3.75
N PHE A 367 1.37 -26.30 4.19
CA PHE A 367 0.11 -25.75 4.66
C PHE A 367 -0.95 -25.74 3.55
N LEU A 368 -0.59 -25.24 2.37
CA LEU A 368 -1.50 -25.17 1.24
C LEU A 368 -1.97 -26.57 0.79
N GLN A 369 -1.08 -27.56 0.84
CA GLN A 369 -1.41 -28.97 0.62
C GLN A 369 -2.41 -29.49 1.66
N THR A 370 -2.17 -29.24 2.95
CA THR A 370 -3.07 -29.61 4.05
C THR A 370 -4.45 -28.94 3.87
N LEU A 371 -4.46 -27.66 3.54
CA LEU A 371 -5.69 -26.91 3.31
C LEU A 371 -6.47 -27.49 2.13
N ARG A 372 -5.79 -27.77 1.01
CA ARG A 372 -6.38 -28.38 -0.18
C ARG A 372 -7.03 -29.73 0.16
N GLN A 373 -6.31 -30.63 0.82
CA GLN A 373 -6.84 -31.95 1.22
C GLN A 373 -8.10 -31.82 2.08
N ARG A 374 -8.10 -30.91 3.06
CA ARG A 374 -9.26 -30.69 3.92
C ARG A 374 -10.44 -30.07 3.18
N MET A 375 -10.21 -29.26 2.16
CA MET A 375 -11.26 -28.70 1.31
C MET A 375 -11.83 -29.74 0.33
N GLU A 376 -11.01 -30.65 -0.17
CA GLU A 376 -11.41 -31.75 -1.04
C GLU A 376 -12.24 -32.81 -0.27
N GLU A 377 -11.99 -32.96 1.05
CA GLU A 377 -12.69 -33.89 1.93
C GLU A 377 -13.33 -33.15 3.15
N PRO A 378 -14.23 -32.18 2.95
CA PRO A 378 -14.67 -31.30 4.01
C PRO A 378 -15.49 -32.02 5.10
N PHE A 379 -16.16 -33.11 4.77
CA PHE A 379 -16.94 -33.91 5.73
C PHE A 379 -16.08 -34.54 6.84
N ALA A 380 -14.83 -34.90 6.54
CA ALA A 380 -13.93 -35.49 7.52
C ALA A 380 -13.39 -34.47 8.56
N TRP A 381 -13.51 -33.18 8.29
CA TRP A 381 -12.88 -32.14 9.09
C TRP A 381 -13.86 -31.15 9.76
N LEU A 382 -15.13 -31.19 9.40
CA LEU A 382 -16.15 -30.25 9.90
C LEU A 382 -17.15 -30.92 10.86
N PHE A 383 -17.19 -32.21 10.87
CA PHE A 383 -18.04 -33.05 11.70
C PHE A 383 -17.18 -34.20 12.29
#